data_a2a1b7ab2ef478ee80fae00d3108383a
#
_entry.id   a2a1b7ab2ef478ee80fae00d3108383a
#
_cell.length_a   1.000
_cell.length_b   1.000
_cell.length_c   1.000
_cell.angle_alpha   90.00
_cell.angle_beta   90.00
_cell.angle_gamma   90.00
#
_symmetry.space_group_name_H-M   'P 1'
#
loop_
_entity.id
_entity.type
_entity.pdbx_description
1 polymer ?
#
loop_
_entity_poly.entity_id
_entity_poly.type
_entity_poly.pdbx_seq_one_letter_code
_entity_poly.pdbx_strand_id
1 'polypeptide(L)'
;MKRYYFNNWLAKVLLYFSTCHTIAVAWLVLSKLDEMQTSQKACNHEAIHSLQWTEITILTGIVLCLVDMIAGIPAWAYLTSGVAYYAWYLLEWLCKLPFGNAYRSISFEQEAYDNDDDNNYVENRHLVTGWLQKVFTVIK
;
A
#
# COMPACT_ATOMS: atom_id res chain seq x y z
N MET A 1 6.01 13.77 -10.05
CA MET A 1 6.10 12.48 -10.79
C MET A 1 4.69 11.98 -11.00
N LYS A 2 4.21 11.71 -12.26
CA LYS A 2 2.87 11.18 -12.49
C LYS A 2 2.79 9.79 -11.87
N ARG A 3 1.97 9.62 -10.84
CA ARG A 3 1.73 8.32 -10.17
C ARG A 3 0.53 7.57 -10.74
N TYR A 4 -0.34 8.25 -11.51
CA TYR A 4 -1.61 7.73 -11.99
C TYR A 4 -1.56 7.35 -13.46
N TYR A 5 -2.05 6.14 -13.76
CA TYR A 5 -2.15 5.60 -15.11
C TYR A 5 -3.57 5.09 -15.33
N PHE A 6 -4.35 5.88 -16.05
CA PHE A 6 -5.74 5.58 -16.38
C PHE A 6 -5.86 4.69 -17.62
N ASN A 7 -6.99 4.01 -17.76
CA ASN A 7 -7.30 3.10 -18.86
C ASN A 7 -6.18 2.07 -19.13
N ASN A 8 -5.55 1.61 -18.05
CA ASN A 8 -4.36 0.80 -18.12
C ASN A 8 -4.71 -0.68 -18.32
N TRP A 9 -4.06 -1.35 -19.30
CA TRP A 9 -4.29 -2.76 -19.60
C TRP A 9 -3.94 -3.69 -18.43
N LEU A 10 -2.88 -3.38 -17.70
CA LEU A 10 -2.47 -4.16 -16.54
C LEU A 10 -3.52 -4.09 -15.42
N ALA A 11 -4.10 -2.90 -15.18
CA ALA A 11 -5.22 -2.75 -14.24
C ALA A 11 -6.43 -3.58 -14.69
N LYS A 12 -6.74 -3.62 -16.00
CA LYS A 12 -7.84 -4.43 -16.54
C LYS A 12 -7.62 -5.92 -16.30
N VAL A 13 -6.40 -6.39 -16.42
CA VAL A 13 -6.04 -7.80 -16.17
C VAL A 13 -6.09 -8.11 -14.68
N LEU A 14 -5.42 -7.31 -13.83
CA LEU A 14 -5.34 -7.55 -12.38
C LEU A 14 -6.71 -7.47 -11.69
N LEU A 15 -7.56 -6.55 -12.16
CA LEU A 15 -8.88 -6.29 -11.59
C LEU A 15 -10.01 -6.97 -12.38
N TYR A 16 -9.69 -7.97 -13.23
CA TYR A 16 -10.68 -8.59 -14.12
C TYR A 16 -11.87 -9.18 -13.35
N PHE A 17 -11.57 -9.89 -12.25
CA PHE A 17 -12.60 -10.49 -11.38
C PHE A 17 -12.97 -9.60 -10.17
N SER A 18 -12.41 -8.39 -10.07
CA SER A 18 -12.66 -7.47 -8.97
C SER A 18 -13.70 -6.42 -9.33
N THR A 19 -14.53 -6.06 -8.36
CA THR A 19 -15.42 -4.89 -8.43
C THR A 19 -14.67 -3.56 -8.31
N CYS A 20 -13.42 -3.59 -7.85
CA CYS A 20 -12.56 -2.42 -7.77
C CYS A 20 -12.18 -1.92 -9.17
N HIS A 21 -11.97 -0.62 -9.28
CA HIS A 21 -11.60 0.04 -10.53
C HIS A 21 -10.16 0.56 -10.53
N THR A 22 -9.56 0.68 -9.36
CA THR A 22 -8.21 1.18 -9.12
C THR A 22 -7.41 0.20 -8.28
N ILE A 23 -6.10 0.22 -8.42
CA ILE A 23 -5.16 -0.60 -7.63
C ILE A 23 -3.81 0.10 -7.52
N ALA A 24 -3.21 0.06 -6.35
CA ALA A 24 -1.82 0.42 -6.14
C ALA A 24 -0.90 -0.79 -6.40
N VAL A 25 0.05 -0.63 -7.29
CA VAL A 25 1.11 -1.62 -7.56
C VAL A 25 2.45 -0.93 -7.36
N ALA A 26 3.11 -1.26 -6.27
CA ALA A 26 4.32 -0.56 -5.83
C ALA A 26 4.06 0.96 -5.72
N TRP A 27 4.84 1.77 -6.43
CA TRP A 27 4.71 3.24 -6.46
C TRP A 27 3.71 3.76 -7.51
N LEU A 28 3.00 2.86 -8.22
CA LEU A 28 2.08 3.21 -9.30
C LEU A 28 0.64 3.05 -8.85
N VAL A 29 -0.20 3.98 -9.26
CA VAL A 29 -1.66 3.86 -9.16
C VAL A 29 -2.21 3.60 -10.56
N LEU A 30 -2.87 2.46 -10.72
CA LEU A 30 -3.41 2.00 -11.99
C LEU A 30 -4.94 1.97 -11.92
N SER A 31 -5.60 2.49 -12.97
CA SER A 31 -7.06 2.42 -13.11
C SER A 31 -7.44 1.69 -14.40
N LYS A 32 -8.48 0.84 -14.32
CA LYS A 32 -9.11 0.26 -15.51
C LYS A 32 -10.06 1.23 -16.23
N LEU A 33 -10.43 2.35 -15.57
CA LEU A 33 -11.29 3.41 -16.09
C LEU A 33 -10.46 4.59 -16.60
N ASP A 34 -11.11 5.44 -17.39
CA ASP A 34 -10.55 6.71 -17.80
C ASP A 34 -10.51 7.71 -16.64
N GLU A 35 -9.69 8.76 -16.77
CA GLU A 35 -9.50 9.78 -15.75
C GLU A 35 -10.82 10.41 -15.29
N MET A 36 -11.70 10.74 -16.23
CA MET A 36 -13.02 11.35 -15.95
C MET A 36 -13.98 10.41 -15.20
N GLN A 37 -13.78 9.10 -15.29
CA GLN A 37 -14.63 8.08 -14.67
C GLN A 37 -14.07 7.61 -13.32
N THR A 38 -12.81 7.91 -13.03
CA THR A 38 -12.16 7.50 -11.77
C THR A 38 -12.38 8.59 -10.73
N SER A 39 -12.95 8.21 -9.58
CA SER A 39 -13.17 9.18 -8.50
C SER A 39 -11.84 9.62 -7.86
N GLN A 40 -11.75 10.90 -7.48
CA GLN A 40 -10.60 11.43 -6.77
C GLN A 40 -10.35 10.69 -5.47
N LYS A 41 -11.41 10.32 -4.75
CA LYS A 41 -11.34 9.51 -3.54
C LYS A 41 -10.61 8.18 -3.77
N ALA A 42 -10.94 7.45 -4.84
CA ALA A 42 -10.24 6.20 -5.18
C ALA A 42 -8.77 6.46 -5.53
N CYS A 43 -8.48 7.55 -6.24
CA CYS A 43 -7.10 7.94 -6.52
C CYS A 43 -6.30 8.25 -5.25
N ASN A 44 -6.89 8.97 -4.30
CA ASN A 44 -6.25 9.30 -3.02
C ASN A 44 -5.98 8.03 -2.21
N HIS A 45 -6.96 7.14 -2.12
CA HIS A 45 -6.84 5.85 -1.43
C HIS A 45 -5.64 5.04 -1.95
N GLU A 46 -5.57 4.82 -3.24
CA GLU A 46 -4.47 4.06 -3.86
C GLU A 46 -3.12 4.81 -3.77
N ALA A 47 -3.14 6.15 -3.80
CA ALA A 47 -1.94 6.94 -3.61
C ALA A 47 -1.35 6.77 -2.20
N ILE A 48 -2.20 6.65 -1.17
CA ILE A 48 -1.76 6.34 0.19
C ILE A 48 -1.06 4.97 0.22
N HIS A 49 -1.64 3.94 -0.39
CA HIS A 49 -1.01 2.61 -0.48
C HIS A 49 0.34 2.65 -1.20
N SER A 50 0.48 3.44 -2.26
CA SER A 50 1.76 3.59 -2.97
C SER A 50 2.85 4.23 -2.09
N LEU A 51 2.47 5.14 -1.18
CA LEU A 51 3.39 5.72 -0.20
C LEU A 51 3.76 4.72 0.89
N GLN A 52 2.81 4.01 1.44
CA GLN A 52 3.03 2.95 2.43
C GLN A 52 3.98 1.88 1.89
N TRP A 53 3.78 1.46 0.63
CA TRP A 53 4.70 0.54 -0.04
C TRP A 53 6.12 1.11 -0.11
N THR A 54 6.25 2.38 -0.49
CA THR A 54 7.55 3.07 -0.60
C THR A 54 8.24 3.13 0.77
N GLU A 55 7.51 3.46 1.82
CA GLU A 55 8.04 3.53 3.19
C GLU A 55 8.57 2.18 3.67
N ILE A 56 7.75 1.13 3.56
CA ILE A 56 8.15 -0.22 3.98
C ILE A 56 9.35 -0.72 3.17
N THR A 57 9.38 -0.43 1.86
CA THR A 57 10.50 -0.80 0.99
C THR A 57 11.79 -0.11 1.44
N ILE A 58 11.75 1.19 1.74
CA ILE A 58 12.92 1.95 2.22
C ILE A 58 13.36 1.44 3.59
N LEU A 59 12.44 1.29 4.54
CA LEU A 59 12.77 0.81 5.89
C LEU A 59 13.39 -0.59 5.86
N THR A 60 12.79 -1.50 5.10
CA THR A 60 13.34 -2.85 4.94
C THR A 60 14.69 -2.81 4.23
N GLY A 61 14.86 -1.98 3.22
CA GLY A 61 16.14 -1.78 2.54
C GLY A 61 17.24 -1.30 3.49
N ILE A 62 16.94 -0.34 4.38
CA ILE A 62 17.89 0.12 5.41
C ILE A 62 18.27 -1.02 6.34
N VAL A 63 17.29 -1.80 6.81
CA VAL A 63 17.57 -2.98 7.68
C VAL A 63 18.47 -3.97 6.96
N LEU A 64 18.19 -4.27 5.69
CA LEU A 64 19.02 -5.17 4.89
C LEU A 64 20.45 -4.64 4.71
N CYS A 65 20.63 -3.33 4.49
CA CYS A 65 21.96 -2.71 4.45
C CYS A 65 22.73 -2.91 5.76
N LEU A 66 22.07 -2.72 6.90
CA LEU A 66 22.70 -2.92 8.21
C LEU A 66 23.09 -4.39 8.43
N VAL A 67 22.24 -5.31 8.02
CA VAL A 67 22.52 -6.76 8.10
C VAL A 67 23.68 -7.13 7.16
N ASP A 68 23.71 -6.56 5.95
CA ASP A 68 24.79 -6.81 4.98
C ASP A 68 26.15 -6.36 5.50
N MET A 69 26.20 -5.22 6.17
CA MET A 69 27.45 -4.72 6.80
C MET A 69 28.00 -5.65 7.88
N ILE A 70 27.15 -6.46 8.51
CA ILE A 70 27.55 -7.37 9.61
C ILE A 70 27.77 -8.79 9.12
N ALA A 71 26.90 -9.29 8.23
CA ALA A 71 26.79 -10.71 7.89
C ALA A 71 27.12 -11.04 6.43
N GLY A 72 27.18 -10.04 5.54
CA GLY A 72 27.40 -10.24 4.11
C GLY A 72 26.26 -11.02 3.46
N ILE A 73 25.18 -10.34 3.06
CA ILE A 73 24.02 -10.99 2.43
C ILE A 73 24.13 -10.97 0.89
N PRO A 74 23.56 -11.96 0.20
CA PRO A 74 23.59 -11.97 -1.27
C PRO A 74 22.73 -10.84 -1.85
N ALA A 75 23.15 -10.27 -2.98
CA ALA A 75 22.48 -9.13 -3.61
C ALA A 75 20.97 -9.35 -3.89
N TRP A 76 20.53 -10.58 -4.19
CA TRP A 76 19.11 -10.89 -4.39
C TRP A 76 18.25 -10.66 -3.15
N ALA A 77 18.84 -10.69 -1.93
CA ALA A 77 18.10 -10.43 -0.69
C ALA A 77 17.47 -9.04 -0.67
N TYR A 78 18.07 -8.05 -1.35
CA TYR A 78 17.52 -6.70 -1.45
C TYR A 78 16.18 -6.66 -2.23
N LEU A 79 15.90 -7.64 -3.10
CA LEU A 79 14.61 -7.74 -3.78
C LEU A 79 13.45 -7.98 -2.80
N THR A 80 13.73 -8.56 -1.63
CA THR A 80 12.72 -8.81 -0.60
C THR A 80 12.15 -7.52 -0.01
N SER A 81 12.87 -6.40 -0.08
CA SER A 81 12.36 -5.10 0.39
C SER A 81 11.11 -4.68 -0.36
N GLY A 82 11.04 -4.89 -1.67
CA GLY A 82 9.85 -4.58 -2.48
C GLY A 82 8.64 -5.48 -2.18
N VAL A 83 8.87 -6.66 -1.60
CA VAL A 83 7.82 -7.63 -1.24
C VAL A 83 7.35 -7.45 0.21
N ALA A 84 8.15 -6.80 1.05
CA ALA A 84 7.91 -6.69 2.50
C ALA A 84 6.54 -6.06 2.84
N TYR A 85 6.09 -5.06 2.07
CA TYR A 85 4.76 -4.44 2.23
C TYR A 85 3.64 -5.47 2.07
N TYR A 86 3.66 -6.27 1.03
CA TYR A 86 2.63 -7.26 0.75
C TYR A 86 2.66 -8.41 1.76
N ALA A 87 3.85 -8.79 2.23
CA ALA A 87 4.00 -9.79 3.28
C ALA A 87 3.41 -9.29 4.61
N TRP A 88 3.68 -8.03 4.98
CA TRP A 88 3.09 -7.39 6.17
C TRP A 88 1.56 -7.30 6.06
N TYR A 89 1.06 -6.84 4.92
CA TYR A 89 -0.37 -6.75 4.64
C TYR A 89 -1.07 -8.10 4.82
N LEU A 90 -0.53 -9.17 4.23
CA LEU A 90 -1.07 -10.52 4.33
C LEU A 90 -1.02 -11.04 5.77
N LEU A 91 0.11 -10.84 6.46
CA LEU A 91 0.26 -11.27 7.85
C LEU A 91 -0.76 -10.58 8.76
N GLU A 92 -0.91 -9.27 8.63
CA GLU A 92 -1.87 -8.51 9.42
C GLU A 92 -3.32 -8.93 9.13
N TRP A 93 -3.65 -9.16 7.85
CA TRP A 93 -4.95 -9.70 7.46
C TRP A 93 -5.23 -11.05 8.11
N LEU A 94 -4.28 -12.00 8.04
CA LEU A 94 -4.42 -13.32 8.66
C LEU A 94 -4.60 -13.23 10.18
N CYS A 95 -3.84 -12.37 10.86
CA CYS A 95 -3.97 -12.17 12.30
C CYS A 95 -5.32 -11.59 12.70
N LYS A 96 -5.95 -10.79 11.83
CA LYS A 96 -7.24 -10.13 12.09
C LYS A 96 -8.46 -10.91 11.58
N LEU A 97 -8.27 -11.99 10.81
CA LEU A 97 -9.37 -12.82 10.28
C LEU A 97 -10.42 -13.26 11.33
N PRO A 98 -10.01 -13.65 12.56
CA PRO A 98 -11.00 -14.07 13.57
C PRO A 98 -11.80 -12.91 14.18
N PHE A 99 -11.43 -11.65 13.90
CA PHE A 99 -11.93 -10.47 14.60
C PHE A 99 -12.58 -9.49 13.62
N GLY A 100 -13.90 -9.40 13.61
CA GLY A 100 -14.64 -8.37 12.88
C GLY A 100 -14.37 -8.34 11.37
N ASN A 101 -14.27 -7.15 10.79
CA ASN A 101 -13.91 -6.97 9.37
C ASN A 101 -12.39 -6.95 9.22
N ALA A 102 -11.80 -8.13 8.98
CA ALA A 102 -10.35 -8.30 8.88
C ALA A 102 -9.71 -7.36 7.83
N TYR A 103 -10.32 -7.23 6.65
CA TYR A 103 -9.80 -6.37 5.58
C TYR A 103 -9.73 -4.90 6.01
N ARG A 104 -10.84 -4.33 6.49
CA ARG A 104 -10.87 -2.94 6.95
C ARG A 104 -10.08 -2.71 8.23
N SER A 105 -9.70 -3.77 8.93
CA SER A 105 -8.88 -3.71 10.13
C SER A 105 -7.39 -3.69 9.84
N ILE A 106 -6.94 -3.97 8.61
CA ILE A 106 -5.55 -3.83 8.22
C ILE A 106 -5.13 -2.37 8.42
N SER A 107 -4.00 -2.14 9.08
CA SER A 107 -3.54 -0.78 9.43
C SER A 107 -3.37 0.12 8.21
N PHE A 108 -2.91 -0.44 7.10
CA PHE A 108 -2.76 0.27 5.83
C PHE A 108 -4.11 0.69 5.25
N GLU A 109 -5.11 -0.21 5.30
CA GLU A 109 -6.47 0.07 4.84
C GLU A 109 -7.15 1.11 5.75
N GLN A 110 -6.99 1.00 7.06
CA GLN A 110 -7.54 1.99 7.99
C GLN A 110 -7.00 3.39 7.72
N GLU A 111 -5.69 3.53 7.50
CA GLU A 111 -5.12 4.82 7.13
C GLU A 111 -5.70 5.34 5.82
N ALA A 112 -5.79 4.49 4.79
CA ALA A 112 -6.29 4.87 3.49
C ALA A 112 -7.76 5.31 3.56
N TYR A 113 -8.63 4.53 4.18
CA TYR A 113 -10.06 4.85 4.33
C TYR A 113 -10.34 6.09 5.20
N ASP A 114 -9.52 6.35 6.21
CA ASP A 114 -9.70 7.51 7.09
C ASP A 114 -9.30 8.82 6.41
N ASN A 115 -8.51 8.76 5.31
CA ASN A 115 -7.90 9.94 4.70
C ASN A 115 -8.13 10.05 3.18
N ASP A 116 -8.90 9.15 2.56
CA ASP A 116 -9.13 9.14 1.11
C ASP A 116 -10.01 10.32 0.62
N ASP A 117 -10.73 10.98 1.52
CA ASP A 117 -11.50 12.19 1.22
C ASP A 117 -10.65 13.49 1.26
N ASP A 118 -9.44 13.45 1.82
CA ASP A 118 -8.55 14.61 1.89
C ASP A 118 -7.54 14.62 0.71
N ASN A 119 -7.76 15.53 -0.23
CA ASN A 119 -6.89 15.69 -1.41
C ASN A 119 -5.45 16.12 -1.09
N ASN A 120 -5.24 16.70 0.10
CA ASN A 120 -3.92 17.19 0.52
C ASN A 120 -3.20 16.20 1.44
N TYR A 121 -3.87 15.11 1.85
CA TYR A 121 -3.29 14.16 2.80
C TYR A 121 -1.97 13.58 2.33
N VAL A 122 -1.88 13.16 1.07
CA VAL A 122 -0.67 12.57 0.46
C VAL A 122 0.53 13.52 0.55
N GLU A 123 0.31 14.84 0.47
CA GLU A 123 1.38 15.86 0.53
C GLU A 123 1.77 16.19 1.98
N ASN A 124 0.82 16.15 2.90
CA ASN A 124 0.99 16.54 4.31
C ASN A 124 1.21 15.34 5.25
N ARG A 125 1.19 14.13 4.71
CA ARG A 125 1.26 12.88 5.48
C ARG A 125 2.57 12.73 6.22
N HIS A 126 2.47 12.38 7.50
CA HIS A 126 3.62 12.00 8.30
C HIS A 126 4.06 10.57 7.98
N LEU A 127 5.34 10.39 7.68
CA LEU A 127 5.94 9.10 7.38
C LEU A 127 5.71 8.10 8.54
N VAL A 128 5.33 6.88 8.19
CA VAL A 128 5.16 5.72 9.09
C VAL A 128 4.04 5.87 10.12
N THR A 129 3.83 7.04 10.70
CA THR A 129 2.91 7.20 11.84
C THR A 129 1.43 6.98 11.47
N GLY A 130 1.05 7.21 10.23
CA GLY A 130 -0.35 7.08 9.79
C GLY A 130 -0.91 5.67 9.98
N TRP A 131 -0.19 4.65 9.52
CA TRP A 131 -0.61 3.25 9.63
C TRP A 131 -0.12 2.58 10.93
N LEU A 132 1.04 2.97 11.45
CA LEU A 132 1.64 2.30 12.62
C LEU A 132 0.74 2.37 13.86
N GLN A 133 0.08 3.49 14.09
CA GLN A 133 -0.85 3.67 15.20
C GLN A 133 -2.08 2.75 15.12
N LYS A 134 -2.38 2.21 13.94
CA LYS A 134 -3.56 1.40 13.65
C LYS A 134 -3.31 -0.11 13.67
N VAL A 135 -2.04 -0.55 13.82
CA VAL A 135 -1.65 -1.98 13.78
C VAL A 135 -2.43 -2.82 14.79
N PHE A 136 -2.69 -2.28 15.98
CA PHE A 136 -3.42 -2.98 17.04
C PHE A 136 -4.92 -2.70 17.09
N THR A 137 -5.46 -1.93 16.14
CA THR A 137 -6.89 -1.60 16.09
C THR A 137 -7.64 -2.65 15.29
N VAL A 138 -8.83 -3.02 15.76
CA VAL A 138 -9.75 -3.94 15.06
C VAL A 138 -11.09 -3.25 14.86
N ILE A 139 -11.57 -3.20 13.63
CA ILE A 139 -12.89 -2.69 13.27
C ILE A 139 -13.90 -3.84 13.36
N LYS A 140 -14.93 -3.67 14.18
CA LYS A 140 -16.03 -4.62 14.34
C LYS A 140 -17.00 -4.60 13.16
#